data_9b3fe1385618453c74afa1c00e7e83f3
#
_entry.id   9b3fe1385618453c74afa1c00e7e83f3
#
_cell.length_a   1.000
_cell.length_b   1.000
_cell.length_c   1.000
_cell.angle_alpha   90.00
_cell.angle_beta   90.00
_cell.angle_gamma   90.00
#
_symmetry.space_group_name_H-M   'P 1'
#
loop_
_entity.id
_entity.type
_entity.pdbx_description
1 polymer ?
#
loop_
_entity_poly.entity_id
_entity_poly.type
_entity_poly.pdbx_seq_one_letter_code
_entity_poly.pdbx_strand_id
1 'polypeptide(L)'
;MDNTFVVNIIHRPEMVPEYAEKITGQGQEEDIGRKSLLTESLDIFKFQQETAHKNGLRVTIQMTYASLFNEEAVSIAKHDHEVYGDEIALSLLGLPCNEFRDKYRTKDFCIWMFSMEDKKSIVDDVFGKFHDIFGFYPRSTGSYYMDADLINYIKSRYPSVKCAIATCFEEGPKAYHTCNNSWYTLLDGGPWNPWIPSKQNSHAPAADESEDSGIVAIPHLSRDLLACYDGNGSNFGTHPQNVLRGMIYDTKTWEFPYFFNLVDQYRHLAAYNKGYSYNMMFVGPGWLNKLGRWEAPYELLKKSYEDGCRYYGDLKKQGRCVDMTMAEFADFYREHKTYSEPECALWKDILYGSDKQIFWYLDPYM
;
A
#
# COMPACT_ATOMS: atom_id res chain seq x y z
N MET A 1 -9.85 -26.52 -7.72
CA MET A 1 -10.20 -25.10 -7.73
C MET A 1 -9.25 -24.43 -8.71
N ASP A 2 -9.77 -23.62 -9.61
CA ASP A 2 -8.89 -22.88 -10.51
C ASP A 2 -8.12 -21.85 -9.68
N ASN A 3 -6.82 -21.76 -9.89
CA ASN A 3 -5.95 -20.82 -9.19
C ASN A 3 -6.35 -19.38 -9.52
N THR A 4 -6.73 -18.59 -8.52
CA THR A 4 -7.11 -17.19 -8.68
C THR A 4 -5.94 -16.30 -8.33
N PHE A 5 -5.43 -15.57 -9.31
CA PHE A 5 -4.43 -14.51 -9.08
C PHE A 5 -5.13 -13.16 -8.97
N VAL A 6 -5.11 -12.57 -7.78
CA VAL A 6 -5.70 -11.26 -7.52
C VAL A 6 -4.65 -10.17 -7.65
N VAL A 7 -4.99 -9.15 -8.43
CA VAL A 7 -4.20 -7.93 -8.56
C VAL A 7 -4.98 -6.77 -7.93
N ASN A 8 -4.32 -6.07 -7.02
CA ASN A 8 -4.86 -4.88 -6.38
C ASN A 8 -3.99 -3.67 -6.75
N ILE A 9 -4.59 -2.69 -7.40
CA ILE A 9 -3.92 -1.45 -7.79
C ILE A 9 -4.39 -0.34 -6.86
N ILE A 10 -3.46 0.37 -6.25
CA ILE A 10 -3.76 1.44 -5.30
C ILE A 10 -3.12 2.72 -5.77
N HIS A 11 -3.92 3.76 -5.88
CA HIS A 11 -3.47 5.13 -6.11
C HIS A 11 -3.81 6.00 -4.91
N ARG A 12 -2.98 6.99 -4.67
CA ARG A 12 -3.19 7.92 -3.57
C ARG A 12 -2.90 9.35 -4.04
N PRO A 13 -3.90 10.23 -4.09
CA PRO A 13 -3.67 11.63 -4.38
C PRO A 13 -2.91 12.29 -3.23
N GLU A 14 -1.64 12.60 -3.46
CA GLU A 14 -0.75 13.19 -2.47
C GLU A 14 -0.45 14.63 -2.86
N MET A 15 -1.40 15.51 -2.64
CA MET A 15 -1.23 16.92 -2.90
C MET A 15 -1.22 17.72 -1.62
N VAL A 16 -0.12 18.41 -1.37
CA VAL A 16 -0.09 19.42 -0.31
C VAL A 16 0.99 20.47 -0.56
N PRO A 17 0.83 21.40 -1.51
CA PRO A 17 1.83 22.44 -1.78
C PRO A 17 2.17 23.28 -0.56
N GLU A 18 1.17 23.75 0.16
CA GLU A 18 1.32 24.56 1.37
C GLU A 18 2.01 23.82 2.51
N TYR A 19 1.87 22.52 2.50
CA TYR A 19 2.41 21.64 3.49
C TYR A 19 3.91 21.37 3.28
N ALA A 20 4.35 21.29 2.03
CA ALA A 20 5.75 21.08 1.68
C ALA A 20 6.66 22.16 2.29
N GLU A 21 6.29 23.42 2.18
CA GLU A 21 7.08 24.53 2.73
C GLU A 21 7.20 24.46 4.25
N LYS A 22 6.15 24.02 4.94
CA LYS A 22 6.11 23.99 6.40
C LYS A 22 6.77 22.76 7.03
N ILE A 23 6.79 21.63 6.35
CA ILE A 23 7.57 20.46 6.78
C ILE A 23 9.06 20.71 6.57
N THR A 24 9.44 21.31 5.46
CA THR A 24 10.83 21.60 5.12
C THR A 24 11.42 22.74 5.92
N GLY A 25 10.61 23.67 6.44
CA GLY A 25 11.04 24.82 7.25
C GLY A 25 11.61 24.50 8.63
N GLN A 26 11.96 23.25 8.91
CA GLN A 26 12.43 22.83 10.22
C GLN A 26 13.82 22.19 10.23
N GLY A 27 14.73 22.69 9.43
CA GLY A 27 16.13 22.26 9.46
C GLY A 27 16.38 20.86 8.91
N GLN A 28 15.39 20.26 8.26
CA GLN A 28 15.53 19.00 7.56
C GLN A 28 15.46 19.21 6.05
N GLU A 29 16.31 20.12 5.57
CA GLU A 29 16.49 20.34 4.13
C GLU A 29 16.92 19.07 3.39
N GLU A 30 17.41 18.09 4.13
CA GLU A 30 17.91 16.83 3.62
C GLU A 30 16.84 15.73 3.53
N ASP A 31 15.62 15.94 4.02
CA ASP A 31 14.59 14.93 3.87
C ASP A 31 13.95 14.96 2.48
N ILE A 32 14.77 14.58 1.51
CA ILE A 32 14.37 14.36 0.12
C ILE A 32 13.14 13.45 0.04
N GLY A 33 12.96 12.57 1.02
CA GLY A 33 11.83 11.67 1.14
C GLY A 33 10.49 12.38 1.26
N ARG A 34 10.43 13.45 2.02
CA ARG A 34 9.19 14.20 2.21
C ARG A 34 8.83 15.03 0.99
N LYS A 35 9.84 15.65 0.36
CA LYS A 35 9.64 16.41 -0.89
C LYS A 35 9.10 15.53 -2.02
N SER A 36 9.47 14.26 -2.07
CA SER A 36 9.07 13.35 -3.14
C SER A 36 7.64 12.83 -3.03
N LEU A 37 7.04 12.89 -1.85
CA LEU A 37 5.64 12.51 -1.66
C LEU A 37 4.67 13.63 -2.00
N LEU A 38 5.18 14.86 -2.11
CA LEU A 38 4.38 16.03 -2.35
C LEU A 38 4.42 16.34 -3.84
N THR A 39 3.27 16.35 -4.45
CA THR A 39 3.11 16.79 -5.83
C THR A 39 2.49 18.17 -5.86
N GLU A 40 3.03 19.06 -6.68
CA GLU A 40 2.49 20.41 -6.87
C GLU A 40 1.20 20.40 -7.69
N SER A 41 0.88 19.29 -8.33
CA SER A 41 -0.32 19.12 -9.15
C SER A 41 -0.85 17.70 -9.10
N LEU A 42 -2.09 17.50 -9.54
CA LEU A 42 -2.70 16.18 -9.72
C LEU A 42 -2.30 15.48 -11.03
N ASP A 43 -1.40 16.03 -11.82
CA ASP A 43 -1.08 15.49 -13.15
C ASP A 43 -0.60 14.04 -13.10
N ILE A 44 0.21 13.72 -12.09
CA ILE A 44 0.69 12.34 -11.91
C ILE A 44 -0.46 11.42 -11.48
N PHE A 45 -1.30 11.85 -10.57
CA PHE A 45 -2.46 11.07 -10.16
C PHE A 45 -3.41 10.83 -11.33
N LYS A 46 -3.71 11.88 -12.14
CA LYS A 46 -4.49 11.74 -13.39
C LYS A 46 -3.85 10.74 -14.35
N PHE A 47 -2.54 10.87 -14.57
CA PHE A 47 -1.80 9.94 -15.42
C PHE A 47 -1.93 8.49 -14.93
N GLN A 48 -1.86 8.25 -13.63
CA GLN A 48 -2.04 6.92 -13.05
C GLN A 48 -3.44 6.38 -13.29
N GLN A 49 -4.48 7.18 -13.02
CA GLN A 49 -5.87 6.80 -13.25
C GLN A 49 -6.12 6.47 -14.73
N GLU A 50 -5.77 7.38 -15.63
CA GLU A 50 -5.91 7.18 -17.07
C GLU A 50 -5.18 5.94 -17.57
N THR A 51 -3.97 5.69 -17.05
CA THR A 51 -3.17 4.53 -17.46
C THR A 51 -3.81 3.22 -17.00
N ALA A 52 -4.30 3.15 -15.77
CA ALA A 52 -4.99 1.96 -15.28
C ALA A 52 -6.29 1.71 -16.06
N HIS A 53 -7.13 2.72 -16.21
CA HIS A 53 -8.42 2.61 -16.90
C HIS A 53 -8.25 2.26 -18.38
N LYS A 54 -7.28 2.85 -19.07
CA LYS A 54 -6.94 2.50 -20.48
C LYS A 54 -6.61 1.01 -20.64
N ASN A 55 -6.07 0.38 -19.61
CA ASN A 55 -5.78 -1.03 -19.60
C ASN A 55 -6.91 -1.90 -19.03
N GLY A 56 -8.08 -1.31 -18.75
CA GLY A 56 -9.26 -2.00 -18.24
C GLY A 56 -9.14 -2.44 -16.78
N LEU A 57 -8.30 -1.78 -16.02
CA LEU A 57 -8.04 -2.08 -14.60
C LEU A 57 -8.81 -1.11 -13.71
N ARG A 58 -9.40 -1.65 -12.64
CA ARG A 58 -9.99 -0.87 -11.55
C ARG A 58 -8.95 -0.65 -10.46
N VAL A 59 -9.13 0.43 -9.71
CA VAL A 59 -8.19 0.81 -8.67
C VAL A 59 -8.90 1.07 -7.34
N THR A 60 -8.14 1.07 -6.27
CA THR A 60 -8.55 1.63 -4.98
C THR A 60 -7.89 3.00 -4.84
N ILE A 61 -8.68 4.04 -4.76
CA ILE A 61 -8.22 5.42 -4.57
C ILE A 61 -8.17 5.69 -3.08
N GLN A 62 -6.98 5.69 -2.49
CA GLN A 62 -6.79 6.04 -1.08
C GLN A 62 -6.69 7.55 -0.91
N MET A 63 -7.81 8.22 -0.66
CA MET A 63 -7.82 9.65 -0.35
C MET A 63 -7.02 9.93 0.91
N THR A 64 -6.07 10.85 0.83
CA THR A 64 -5.38 11.38 2.02
C THR A 64 -6.26 12.45 2.69
N TYR A 65 -6.04 12.71 3.97
CA TYR A 65 -6.80 13.78 4.64
C TYR A 65 -6.64 15.12 3.92
N ALA A 66 -5.43 15.45 3.52
CA ALA A 66 -5.16 16.66 2.74
C ALA A 66 -5.90 16.70 1.39
N SER A 67 -5.99 15.57 0.69
CA SER A 67 -6.68 15.53 -0.60
C SER A 67 -8.20 15.67 -0.48
N LEU A 68 -8.76 15.45 0.71
CA LEU A 68 -10.19 15.71 0.97
C LEU A 68 -10.56 17.19 0.94
N PHE A 69 -9.59 18.09 1.03
CA PHE A 69 -9.77 19.53 0.87
C PHE A 69 -9.53 20.02 -0.58
N ASN A 70 -9.15 19.12 -1.47
CA ASN A 70 -8.90 19.44 -2.88
C ASN A 70 -10.10 19.03 -3.74
N GLU A 71 -10.85 20.01 -4.23
CA GLU A 71 -12.08 19.79 -5.01
C GLU A 71 -11.82 18.97 -6.28
N GLU A 72 -10.69 19.17 -6.94
CA GLU A 72 -10.34 18.43 -8.16
C GLU A 72 -10.04 16.95 -7.84
N ALA A 73 -9.29 16.66 -6.77
CA ALA A 73 -9.04 15.28 -6.34
C ALA A 73 -10.34 14.54 -5.97
N VAL A 74 -11.23 15.23 -5.26
CA VAL A 74 -12.56 14.71 -4.90
C VAL A 74 -13.41 14.45 -6.14
N SER A 75 -13.40 15.39 -7.11
CA SER A 75 -14.14 15.26 -8.37
C SER A 75 -13.66 14.07 -9.20
N ILE A 76 -12.34 13.88 -9.31
CA ILE A 76 -11.75 12.72 -10.00
C ILE A 76 -12.19 11.42 -9.31
N ALA A 77 -12.06 11.34 -7.98
CA ALA A 77 -12.42 10.14 -7.25
C ALA A 77 -13.91 9.77 -7.42
N LYS A 78 -14.81 10.75 -7.38
CA LYS A 78 -16.24 10.53 -7.63
C LYS A 78 -16.52 10.06 -9.06
N HIS A 79 -15.94 10.74 -10.04
CA HIS A 79 -16.07 10.37 -11.45
C HIS A 79 -15.59 8.94 -11.70
N ASP A 80 -14.41 8.60 -11.21
CA ASP A 80 -13.79 7.29 -11.47
C ASP A 80 -14.53 6.15 -10.75
N HIS A 81 -15.08 6.44 -9.56
CA HIS A 81 -15.98 5.54 -8.88
C HIS A 81 -17.24 5.24 -9.68
N GLU A 82 -17.87 6.28 -10.24
CA GLU A 82 -19.12 6.15 -11.01
C GLU A 82 -18.89 5.48 -12.38
N VAL A 83 -17.79 5.81 -13.06
CA VAL A 83 -17.56 5.40 -14.45
C VAL A 83 -16.83 4.05 -14.55
N TYR A 84 -15.84 3.84 -13.68
CA TYR A 84 -14.97 2.66 -13.77
C TYR A 84 -15.20 1.63 -12.64
N GLY A 85 -15.95 2.01 -11.60
CA GLY A 85 -16.17 1.15 -10.43
C GLY A 85 -14.98 1.11 -9.48
N ASP A 86 -14.17 2.16 -9.47
CA ASP A 86 -13.07 2.30 -8.52
C ASP A 86 -13.59 2.39 -7.08
N GLU A 87 -12.84 1.88 -6.14
CA GLU A 87 -13.16 2.06 -4.73
C GLU A 87 -12.58 3.38 -4.23
N ILE A 88 -13.42 4.21 -3.58
CA ILE A 88 -12.92 5.35 -2.81
C ILE A 88 -12.65 4.87 -1.39
N ALA A 89 -11.38 4.86 -1.03
CA ALA A 89 -10.86 4.46 0.28
C ALA A 89 -10.21 5.66 0.99
N LEU A 90 -9.77 5.45 2.22
CA LEU A 90 -9.18 6.49 3.05
C LEU A 90 -7.79 6.09 3.55
N SER A 91 -6.80 6.95 3.37
CA SER A 91 -5.46 6.76 3.91
C SER A 91 -5.32 7.46 5.26
N LEU A 92 -4.82 6.73 6.25
CA LEU A 92 -4.35 7.28 7.52
C LEU A 92 -2.85 7.65 7.50
N LEU A 93 -2.28 7.66 6.30
CA LEU A 93 -0.97 8.20 5.99
C LEU A 93 -1.15 9.52 5.25
N GLY A 94 -0.20 10.44 5.38
CA GLY A 94 -0.33 11.76 4.76
C GLY A 94 -1.42 12.62 5.44
N LEU A 95 -1.59 12.46 6.74
CA LEU A 95 -2.56 13.21 7.56
C LEU A 95 -2.28 14.70 7.61
N PRO A 96 -1.02 15.17 7.65
CA PRO A 96 -0.76 16.56 7.93
C PRO A 96 -1.15 17.47 6.77
N CYS A 97 -2.11 18.30 7.05
CA CYS A 97 -2.43 19.55 6.40
C CYS A 97 -2.46 20.64 7.49
N ASN A 98 -2.75 21.88 7.12
CA ASN A 98 -2.79 22.98 8.09
C ASN A 98 -3.81 22.70 9.19
N GLU A 99 -5.00 22.24 8.83
CA GLU A 99 -6.10 21.93 9.73
C GLU A 99 -5.70 20.88 10.76
N PHE A 100 -5.08 19.80 10.30
CA PHE A 100 -4.61 18.75 11.17
C PHE A 100 -3.53 19.23 12.15
N ARG A 101 -2.54 19.95 11.64
CA ARG A 101 -1.45 20.45 12.45
C ARG A 101 -1.92 21.46 13.50
N ASP A 102 -2.82 22.35 13.13
CA ASP A 102 -3.34 23.36 14.05
C ASP A 102 -4.17 22.72 15.18
N LYS A 103 -4.90 21.65 14.87
CA LYS A 103 -5.68 20.90 15.86
C LYS A 103 -4.83 20.04 16.79
N TYR A 104 -3.94 19.24 16.23
CA TYR A 104 -3.16 18.26 16.99
C TYR A 104 -1.77 18.77 17.39
N ARG A 105 -1.39 19.98 16.99
CA ARG A 105 -0.12 20.65 17.32
C ARG A 105 1.11 19.79 17.05
N THR A 106 1.05 18.97 16.00
CA THR A 106 2.08 18.00 15.68
C THR A 106 2.58 18.17 14.25
N LYS A 107 3.78 17.68 14.03
CA LYS A 107 4.42 17.56 12.71
C LYS A 107 4.39 16.14 12.20
N ASP A 108 4.04 15.20 13.08
CA ASP A 108 4.00 13.81 12.75
C ASP A 108 2.77 13.53 11.88
N PHE A 109 2.97 12.71 10.89
CA PHE A 109 1.95 12.34 9.93
C PHE A 109 1.67 10.84 9.93
N CYS A 110 2.24 10.14 10.89
CA CYS A 110 2.11 8.72 11.06
C CYS A 110 1.18 8.43 12.23
N ILE A 111 0.04 7.84 11.95
CA ILE A 111 -0.99 7.56 12.98
C ILE A 111 -0.45 6.77 14.18
N TRP A 112 0.51 5.88 13.97
CA TRP A 112 1.07 5.03 15.04
C TRP A 112 1.89 5.78 16.08
N MET A 113 2.25 7.03 15.82
CA MET A 113 3.07 7.84 16.73
C MET A 113 2.25 8.57 17.79
N PHE A 114 0.95 8.53 17.68
CA PHE A 114 0.06 9.22 18.59
C PHE A 114 -0.38 8.33 19.76
N SER A 115 -0.82 8.97 20.85
CA SER A 115 -1.53 8.28 21.93
C SER A 115 -2.80 7.61 21.39
N MET A 116 -3.33 6.61 22.08
CA MET A 116 -4.56 5.96 21.63
C MET A 116 -5.76 6.92 21.66
N GLU A 117 -5.77 7.88 22.56
CA GLU A 117 -6.80 8.92 22.61
C GLU A 117 -6.75 9.81 21.37
N ASP A 118 -5.56 10.28 21.01
CA ASP A 118 -5.36 11.08 19.80
C ASP A 118 -5.65 10.27 18.52
N LYS A 119 -5.22 9.00 18.46
CA LYS A 119 -5.56 8.11 17.35
C LYS A 119 -7.05 8.02 17.10
N LYS A 120 -7.86 7.84 18.16
CA LYS A 120 -9.32 7.80 18.07
C LYS A 120 -9.88 9.10 17.53
N SER A 121 -9.42 10.23 18.10
CA SER A 121 -9.85 11.56 17.66
C SER A 121 -9.48 11.82 16.21
N ILE A 122 -8.27 11.47 15.80
CA ILE A 122 -7.80 11.60 14.41
C ILE A 122 -8.66 10.76 13.47
N VAL A 123 -8.92 9.51 13.82
CA VAL A 123 -9.75 8.62 13.00
C VAL A 123 -11.14 9.20 12.83
N ASP A 124 -11.77 9.66 13.92
CA ASP A 124 -13.12 10.24 13.86
C ASP A 124 -13.16 11.50 12.98
N ASP A 125 -12.16 12.36 13.07
CA ASP A 125 -12.06 13.55 12.21
C ASP A 125 -11.92 13.20 10.74
N VAL A 126 -10.98 12.30 10.44
CA VAL A 126 -10.65 11.95 9.06
C VAL A 126 -11.80 11.18 8.39
N PHE A 127 -12.41 10.23 9.13
CA PHE A 127 -13.57 9.48 8.65
C PHE A 127 -14.82 10.35 8.56
N GLY A 128 -15.01 11.28 9.50
CA GLY A 128 -16.09 12.26 9.46
C GLY A 128 -15.98 13.15 8.23
N LYS A 129 -14.80 13.73 7.97
CA LYS A 129 -14.55 14.53 6.77
C LYS A 129 -14.77 13.76 5.48
N PHE A 130 -14.34 12.49 5.43
CA PHE A 130 -14.60 11.62 4.28
C PHE A 130 -16.10 11.43 4.06
N HIS A 131 -16.85 11.12 5.14
CA HIS A 131 -18.29 10.94 5.06
C HIS A 131 -19.02 12.20 4.61
N ASP A 132 -18.64 13.38 5.09
CA ASP A 132 -19.24 14.66 4.70
C ASP A 132 -19.09 14.92 3.20
N ILE A 133 -18.01 14.43 2.57
CA ILE A 133 -17.73 14.65 1.16
C ILE A 133 -18.40 13.60 0.27
N PHE A 134 -18.33 12.33 0.68
CA PHE A 134 -18.77 11.22 -0.17
C PHE A 134 -20.15 10.66 0.21
N GLY A 135 -20.68 10.98 1.40
CA GLY A 135 -21.99 10.51 1.88
C GLY A 135 -21.98 9.07 2.42
N PHE A 136 -20.82 8.42 2.49
CA PHE A 136 -20.63 7.09 3.05
C PHE A 136 -19.29 6.99 3.79
N TYR A 137 -19.15 6.02 4.68
CA TYR A 137 -17.87 5.70 5.30
C TYR A 137 -17.03 4.79 4.41
N PRO A 138 -15.69 4.91 4.44
CA PRO A 138 -14.83 4.08 3.61
C PRO A 138 -14.96 2.61 3.98
N ARG A 139 -14.82 1.73 2.99
CA ARG A 139 -14.77 0.29 3.18
C ARG A 139 -13.35 -0.22 3.38
N SER A 140 -12.36 0.58 3.00
CA SER A 140 -10.95 0.28 3.17
C SER A 140 -10.18 1.50 3.65
N THR A 141 -9.14 1.22 4.42
CA THR A 141 -8.25 2.26 4.96
C THR A 141 -6.80 1.74 4.97
N GLY A 142 -5.88 2.51 5.49
CA GLY A 142 -4.52 2.01 5.68
C GLY A 142 -3.54 3.07 6.14
N SER A 143 -2.50 2.54 6.75
CA SER A 143 -1.28 3.25 7.12
C SER A 143 -0.10 2.30 6.95
N TYR A 144 1.13 2.76 7.14
CA TYR A 144 2.27 1.85 7.13
C TYR A 144 2.28 0.89 8.32
N TYR A 145 1.69 1.31 9.42
CA TYR A 145 1.52 0.46 10.59
C TYR A 145 0.22 0.81 11.33
N MET A 146 -0.51 -0.22 11.72
CA MET A 146 -1.71 -0.09 12.52
C MET A 146 -1.67 -1.13 13.65
N ASP A 147 -1.63 -0.67 14.90
CA ASP A 147 -1.70 -1.56 16.05
C ASP A 147 -3.11 -2.16 16.23
N ALA A 148 -3.19 -3.21 17.03
CA ALA A 148 -4.43 -3.93 17.24
C ALA A 148 -5.54 -3.05 17.86
N ASP A 149 -5.18 -2.17 18.78
CA ASP A 149 -6.17 -1.27 19.41
C ASP A 149 -6.79 -0.31 18.42
N LEU A 150 -5.97 0.23 17.47
CA LEU A 150 -6.44 1.09 16.41
C LEU A 150 -7.37 0.33 15.45
N ILE A 151 -6.99 -0.87 15.03
CA ILE A 151 -7.81 -1.71 14.15
C ILE A 151 -9.15 -2.03 14.83
N ASN A 152 -9.13 -2.45 16.09
CA ASN A 152 -10.34 -2.74 16.87
C ASN A 152 -11.24 -1.51 17.01
N TYR A 153 -10.66 -0.35 17.27
CA TYR A 153 -11.42 0.90 17.32
C TYR A 153 -12.09 1.21 16.01
N ILE A 154 -11.34 1.19 14.91
CA ILE A 154 -11.87 1.45 13.56
C ILE A 154 -13.03 0.48 13.27
N LYS A 155 -12.82 -0.81 13.48
CA LYS A 155 -13.86 -1.80 13.20
C LYS A 155 -15.13 -1.61 14.04
N SER A 156 -14.98 -1.31 15.32
CA SER A 156 -16.13 -1.10 16.21
C SER A 156 -16.90 0.18 15.87
N ARG A 157 -16.19 1.25 15.51
CA ARG A 157 -16.77 2.56 15.24
C ARG A 157 -17.29 2.70 13.81
N TYR A 158 -16.61 2.06 12.87
CA TYR A 158 -16.89 2.09 11.44
C TYR A 158 -16.99 0.67 10.86
N PRO A 159 -18.12 -0.03 11.11
CA PRO A 159 -18.29 -1.45 10.72
C PRO A 159 -18.17 -1.71 9.21
N SER A 160 -18.34 -0.65 8.37
CA SER A 160 -18.15 -0.71 6.93
C SER A 160 -16.73 -1.09 6.51
N VAL A 161 -15.72 -0.79 7.34
CA VAL A 161 -14.32 -1.10 7.03
C VAL A 161 -14.10 -2.60 7.02
N LYS A 162 -13.60 -3.11 5.90
CA LYS A 162 -13.34 -4.53 5.63
C LYS A 162 -11.87 -4.84 5.42
N CYS A 163 -11.12 -3.87 4.88
CA CYS A 163 -9.73 -4.05 4.50
C CYS A 163 -8.85 -2.91 5.03
N ALA A 164 -7.62 -3.25 5.39
CA ALA A 164 -6.64 -2.23 5.76
C ALA A 164 -5.23 -2.60 5.31
N ILE A 165 -4.47 -1.60 4.83
CA ILE A 165 -3.02 -1.69 4.81
C ILE A 165 -2.55 -1.48 6.25
N ALA A 166 -2.01 -2.51 6.87
CA ALA A 166 -1.69 -2.50 8.30
C ALA A 166 -0.21 -2.68 8.61
N THR A 167 0.60 -3.01 7.62
CA THR A 167 2.05 -3.14 7.77
C THR A 167 2.78 -2.73 6.50
N CYS A 168 3.97 -2.20 6.68
CA CYS A 168 4.93 -1.97 5.62
C CYS A 168 6.27 -2.56 6.04
N PHE A 169 6.68 -3.61 5.35
CA PHE A 169 7.99 -4.20 5.56
C PHE A 169 8.97 -3.58 4.56
N GLU A 170 9.89 -2.81 5.04
CA GLU A 170 10.90 -2.12 4.25
C GLU A 170 12.30 -2.44 4.73
N GLU A 171 13.24 -2.52 3.83
CA GLU A 171 14.66 -2.66 4.12
C GLU A 171 15.07 -3.88 4.96
N GLY A 172 14.30 -4.96 4.89
CA GLY A 172 14.59 -6.15 5.67
C GLY A 172 14.41 -5.94 7.18
N PRO A 173 15.04 -6.75 8.02
CA PRO A 173 14.84 -6.76 9.47
C PRO A 173 15.56 -5.61 10.19
N LYS A 174 15.33 -4.38 9.78
CA LYS A 174 15.87 -3.19 10.45
C LYS A 174 14.75 -2.43 11.14
N ALA A 175 14.92 -2.15 12.39
CA ALA A 175 14.03 -1.30 13.15
C ALA A 175 14.49 0.16 13.06
N TYR A 176 13.64 1.04 12.56
CA TYR A 176 13.87 2.48 12.61
C TYR A 176 13.09 3.08 13.77
N HIS A 177 13.81 3.64 14.70
CA HIS A 177 13.23 4.23 15.90
C HIS A 177 13.13 5.75 15.84
N THR A 178 13.48 6.37 14.74
CA THR A 178 13.47 7.82 14.66
C THR A 178 12.20 8.31 14.01
N CYS A 179 11.46 9.07 14.76
CA CYS A 179 10.21 9.70 14.39
C CYS A 179 10.33 10.64 13.20
N ASN A 180 11.49 11.12 12.89
CA ASN A 180 11.72 12.07 11.79
C ASN A 180 11.71 11.40 10.41
N ASN A 181 12.00 10.10 10.35
CA ASN A 181 11.97 9.28 9.14
C ASN A 181 10.98 8.12 9.31
N SER A 182 9.87 8.40 9.90
CA SER A 182 8.84 7.45 10.31
C SER A 182 8.05 6.81 9.16
N TRP A 183 8.63 6.77 7.99
CA TRP A 183 8.12 6.01 6.85
C TRP A 183 8.13 4.51 7.09
N TYR A 184 8.93 4.08 8.03
CA TYR A 184 9.33 2.69 8.14
C TYR A 184 8.97 2.17 9.50
N THR A 185 8.00 1.33 9.55
CA THR A 185 7.81 0.44 10.67
C THR A 185 8.34 -0.90 10.24
N LEU A 186 9.50 -1.22 10.71
CA LEU A 186 10.13 -2.47 10.40
C LEU A 186 9.82 -3.45 11.48
N LEU A 187 9.14 -4.49 11.09
CA LEU A 187 8.94 -5.65 11.89
C LEU A 187 9.71 -6.77 11.25
N ASP A 188 10.59 -7.34 12.01
CA ASP A 188 11.28 -8.54 11.64
C ASP A 188 10.25 -9.63 11.36
N GLY A 189 10.20 -10.14 10.14
CA GLY A 189 9.24 -11.14 9.75
C GLY A 189 7.79 -10.66 9.64
N GLY A 190 7.56 -9.42 9.26
CA GLY A 190 6.21 -8.92 8.97
C GLY A 190 5.50 -9.76 7.93
N PRO A 191 4.15 -9.76 7.95
CA PRO A 191 3.38 -10.53 6.98
C PRO A 191 3.65 -10.14 5.54
N TRP A 192 3.90 -11.12 4.71
CA TRP A 192 4.14 -10.97 3.27
C TRP A 192 2.88 -11.19 2.43
N ASN A 193 1.95 -11.93 2.96
CA ASN A 193 0.66 -12.21 2.37
C ASN A 193 -0.45 -11.56 3.22
N PRO A 194 -1.67 -11.41 2.69
CA PRO A 194 -2.82 -10.96 3.45
C PRO A 194 -3.13 -11.89 4.64
N TRP A 195 -3.74 -11.32 5.69
CA TRP A 195 -4.16 -12.07 6.88
C TRP A 195 -5.36 -11.41 7.57
N ILE A 196 -5.99 -12.13 8.50
CA ILE A 196 -6.99 -11.57 9.42
C ILE A 196 -6.28 -11.28 10.73
N PRO A 197 -6.05 -10.02 11.13
CA PRO A 197 -5.35 -9.69 12.36
C PRO A 197 -6.07 -10.18 13.61
N SER A 198 -5.31 -10.66 14.58
CA SER A 198 -5.80 -10.88 15.93
C SER A 198 -6.13 -9.55 16.62
N LYS A 199 -7.23 -9.52 17.40
CA LYS A 199 -7.58 -8.38 18.26
C LYS A 199 -6.49 -8.00 19.26
N GLN A 200 -5.57 -8.91 19.57
CA GLN A 200 -4.50 -8.69 20.55
C GLN A 200 -3.19 -8.26 19.91
N ASN A 201 -2.94 -8.71 18.66
CA ASN A 201 -1.71 -8.42 17.94
C ASN A 201 -2.01 -8.30 16.44
N SER A 202 -1.91 -7.09 15.91
CA SER A 202 -2.21 -6.82 14.50
C SER A 202 -1.32 -7.56 13.50
N HIS A 203 -0.16 -8.03 13.90
CA HIS A 203 0.78 -8.79 13.06
C HIS A 203 0.66 -10.30 13.17
N ALA A 204 -0.11 -10.78 14.14
CA ALA A 204 -0.45 -12.18 14.24
C ALA A 204 -1.82 -12.44 13.61
N PRO A 205 -1.99 -13.50 12.82
CA PRO A 205 -3.30 -13.94 12.39
C PRO A 205 -4.17 -14.33 13.59
N ALA A 206 -5.47 -14.10 13.46
CA ALA A 206 -6.44 -14.58 14.44
C ALA A 206 -6.49 -16.13 14.41
N ALA A 207 -6.48 -16.74 15.60
CA ALA A 207 -6.56 -18.19 15.73
C ALA A 207 -7.99 -18.72 15.53
N ASP A 208 -8.98 -17.89 15.85
CA ASP A 208 -10.40 -18.22 15.73
C ASP A 208 -11.27 -16.96 15.61
N GLU A 209 -12.58 -17.13 15.52
CA GLU A 209 -13.57 -16.06 15.41
C GLU A 209 -13.53 -15.08 16.59
N SER A 210 -13.19 -15.53 17.79
CA SER A 210 -13.17 -14.67 18.99
C SER A 210 -12.03 -13.66 18.92
N GLU A 211 -10.94 -14.02 18.27
CA GLU A 211 -9.77 -13.15 18.06
C GLU A 211 -9.85 -12.30 16.80
N ASP A 212 -10.75 -12.61 15.88
CA ASP A 212 -10.87 -11.90 14.60
C ASP A 212 -11.16 -10.41 14.81
N SER A 213 -10.28 -9.57 14.31
CA SER A 213 -10.43 -8.10 14.32
C SER A 213 -11.59 -7.60 13.45
N GLY A 214 -12.14 -8.43 12.58
CA GLY A 214 -13.19 -8.05 11.62
C GLY A 214 -12.68 -7.36 10.35
N ILE A 215 -11.37 -7.19 10.19
CA ILE A 215 -10.72 -6.55 9.05
C ILE A 215 -9.75 -7.56 8.41
N VAL A 216 -9.61 -7.54 7.10
CA VAL A 216 -8.51 -8.19 6.39
C VAL A 216 -7.37 -7.21 6.27
N ALA A 217 -6.22 -7.57 6.78
CA ALA A 217 -5.01 -6.79 6.60
C ALA A 217 -4.25 -7.24 5.35
N ILE A 218 -3.67 -6.28 4.66
CA ILE A 218 -2.80 -6.53 3.53
C ILE A 218 -1.46 -5.84 3.75
N PRO A 219 -0.34 -6.41 3.24
CA PRO A 219 0.94 -5.74 3.26
C PRO A 219 0.90 -4.51 2.36
N HIS A 220 1.70 -3.50 2.68
CA HIS A 220 1.74 -2.25 1.91
C HIS A 220 2.19 -2.46 0.45
N LEU A 221 3.03 -3.43 0.19
CA LEU A 221 3.60 -3.68 -1.13
C LEU A 221 3.89 -5.15 -1.38
N SER A 222 3.75 -5.53 -2.63
CA SER A 222 4.32 -6.78 -3.13
C SER A 222 5.79 -6.55 -3.52
N ARG A 223 6.69 -7.35 -2.96
CA ARG A 223 8.13 -7.19 -3.12
C ARG A 223 8.79 -8.49 -3.56
N ASP A 224 10.04 -8.36 -3.97
CA ASP A 224 10.95 -9.49 -4.08
C ASP A 224 11.42 -9.89 -2.67
N LEU A 225 10.87 -10.97 -2.16
CA LEU A 225 11.12 -11.44 -0.79
C LEU A 225 12.59 -11.78 -0.56
N LEU A 226 13.20 -12.46 -1.51
CA LEU A 226 14.61 -12.86 -1.37
C LEU A 226 15.54 -11.65 -1.46
N ALA A 227 15.28 -10.72 -2.38
CA ALA A 227 16.07 -9.50 -2.50
C ALA A 227 15.94 -8.61 -1.25
N CYS A 228 14.83 -8.62 -0.54
CA CYS A 228 14.68 -7.92 0.74
C CYS A 228 15.64 -8.46 1.82
N TYR A 229 15.87 -9.78 1.87
CA TYR A 229 16.72 -10.39 2.88
C TYR A 229 18.17 -10.53 2.45
N ASP A 230 18.43 -10.69 1.18
CA ASP A 230 19.76 -11.01 0.65
C ASP A 230 20.23 -10.04 -0.46
N GLY A 231 19.52 -8.96 -0.68
CA GLY A 231 19.83 -7.99 -1.72
C GLY A 231 21.05 -7.11 -1.47
N ASN A 232 21.78 -7.36 -0.40
CA ASN A 232 23.04 -6.71 -0.06
C ASN A 232 22.99 -5.17 -0.10
N GLY A 233 21.88 -4.61 0.37
CA GLY A 233 21.66 -3.16 0.37
C GLY A 233 21.17 -2.60 -0.97
N SER A 234 20.93 -3.46 -1.96
CA SER A 234 20.27 -3.07 -3.20
C SER A 234 18.88 -2.48 -2.94
N ASN A 235 18.53 -1.43 -3.66
CA ASN A 235 17.19 -0.88 -3.63
C ASN A 235 16.12 -1.79 -4.27
N PHE A 236 16.51 -2.84 -4.94
CA PHE A 236 15.59 -3.75 -5.62
C PHE A 236 14.61 -4.43 -4.68
N GLY A 237 15.07 -4.90 -3.54
CA GLY A 237 14.23 -5.62 -2.59
C GLY A 237 13.78 -4.79 -1.41
N THR A 238 14.45 -3.71 -1.11
CA THR A 238 14.34 -3.01 0.16
C THR A 238 13.47 -1.78 0.14
N HIS A 239 13.12 -1.27 -1.05
CA HIS A 239 12.33 -0.05 -1.14
C HIS A 239 10.86 -0.35 -1.46
N PRO A 240 9.88 0.35 -0.84
CA PRO A 240 8.44 0.09 -1.00
C PRO A 240 7.90 0.08 -2.42
N GLN A 241 8.58 0.65 -3.36
CA GLN A 241 8.08 0.76 -4.73
C GLN A 241 9.06 0.17 -5.73
N ASN A 242 9.78 -0.83 -5.29
CA ASN A 242 10.87 -1.42 -6.01
C ASN A 242 10.51 -2.10 -7.29
N VAL A 243 9.32 -2.68 -7.38
CA VAL A 243 8.90 -3.37 -8.59
C VAL A 243 9.01 -2.48 -9.81
N LEU A 244 8.69 -1.19 -9.64
CA LEU A 244 8.72 -0.24 -10.75
C LEU A 244 9.90 0.74 -10.71
N ARG A 245 10.49 0.96 -9.55
CA ARG A 245 11.43 2.05 -9.37
C ARG A 245 12.82 1.64 -8.93
N GLY A 246 12.95 0.64 -8.05
CA GLY A 246 14.25 0.25 -7.49
C GLY A 246 15.25 -0.09 -8.58
N MET A 247 14.81 -0.87 -9.55
CA MET A 247 15.61 -1.19 -10.73
C MET A 247 16.06 0.06 -11.48
N ILE A 248 15.13 0.99 -11.76
CA ILE A 248 15.45 2.20 -12.51
C ILE A 248 16.42 3.09 -11.70
N TYR A 249 16.25 3.15 -10.40
CA TYR A 249 17.15 3.90 -9.53
C TYR A 249 18.58 3.33 -9.53
N ASP A 250 18.71 2.02 -9.36
CA ASP A 250 20.01 1.37 -9.26
C ASP A 250 20.74 1.29 -10.62
N THR A 251 20.01 0.91 -11.67
CA THR A 251 20.61 0.61 -12.99
C THR A 251 20.45 1.75 -13.99
N LYS A 252 19.59 2.73 -13.73
CA LYS A 252 19.17 3.78 -14.68
C LYS A 252 18.54 3.22 -15.96
N THR A 253 18.02 1.99 -15.88
CA THR A 253 17.32 1.31 -16.97
C THR A 253 15.99 0.73 -16.48
N TRP A 254 15.17 0.28 -17.40
CA TRP A 254 13.95 -0.45 -17.10
C TRP A 254 14.03 -1.82 -17.77
N GLU A 255 14.11 -2.88 -16.95
CA GLU A 255 14.19 -4.27 -17.40
C GLU A 255 12.87 -4.99 -17.12
N PHE A 256 11.98 -4.92 -18.06
CA PHE A 256 10.67 -5.53 -17.95
C PHE A 256 10.67 -7.04 -17.62
N PRO A 257 11.62 -7.86 -18.08
CA PRO A 257 11.71 -9.27 -17.68
C PRO A 257 11.76 -9.49 -16.17
N TYR A 258 12.45 -8.66 -15.42
CA TYR A 258 12.46 -8.77 -13.94
C TYR A 258 11.05 -8.58 -13.36
N PHE A 259 10.31 -7.61 -13.85
CA PHE A 259 8.92 -7.37 -13.42
C PHE A 259 8.02 -8.59 -13.72
N PHE A 260 8.12 -9.17 -14.90
CA PHE A 260 7.41 -10.40 -15.25
C PHE A 260 7.72 -11.55 -14.29
N ASN A 261 9.00 -11.77 -14.03
CA ASN A 261 9.46 -12.83 -13.16
C ASN A 261 8.95 -12.63 -11.73
N LEU A 262 8.92 -11.39 -11.26
CA LEU A 262 8.39 -11.03 -9.95
C LEU A 262 6.89 -11.34 -9.84
N VAL A 263 6.10 -10.88 -10.80
CA VAL A 263 4.65 -11.15 -10.84
C VAL A 263 4.37 -12.66 -10.97
N ASP A 264 5.16 -13.36 -11.74
CA ASP A 264 5.03 -14.82 -11.91
C ASP A 264 5.34 -15.57 -10.61
N GLN A 265 6.30 -15.13 -9.81
CA GLN A 265 6.55 -15.69 -8.47
C GLN A 265 5.30 -15.54 -7.59
N TYR A 266 4.66 -14.36 -7.55
CA TYR A 266 3.41 -14.18 -6.82
C TYR A 266 2.30 -15.10 -7.31
N ARG A 267 2.14 -15.24 -8.61
CA ARG A 267 1.13 -16.16 -9.18
C ARG A 267 1.32 -17.60 -8.74
N HIS A 268 2.55 -18.07 -8.65
CA HIS A 268 2.86 -19.43 -8.23
C HIS A 268 2.54 -19.70 -6.75
N LEU A 269 2.42 -18.65 -5.92
CA LEU A 269 2.05 -18.80 -4.51
C LEU A 269 0.64 -19.37 -4.34
N ALA A 270 -0.22 -19.30 -5.33
CA ALA A 270 -1.53 -19.93 -5.29
C ALA A 270 -1.48 -21.44 -5.01
N ALA A 271 -0.41 -22.11 -5.41
CA ALA A 271 -0.20 -23.52 -5.12
C ALA A 271 -0.05 -23.83 -3.61
N TYR A 272 0.35 -22.83 -2.82
CA TYR A 272 0.58 -22.97 -1.39
C TYR A 272 -0.54 -22.37 -0.54
N ASN A 273 -1.42 -21.53 -1.15
CA ASN A 273 -2.42 -20.75 -0.45
C ASN A 273 -3.84 -21.05 -0.95
N LYS A 274 -4.26 -22.32 -0.92
CA LYS A 274 -5.62 -22.77 -1.31
C LYS A 274 -6.14 -22.27 -2.65
N GLY A 275 -5.26 -22.12 -3.64
CA GLY A 275 -5.64 -21.76 -4.99
C GLY A 275 -5.81 -20.24 -5.20
N TYR A 276 -5.37 -19.40 -4.29
CA TYR A 276 -5.30 -17.97 -4.52
C TYR A 276 -3.89 -17.41 -4.31
N SER A 277 -3.62 -16.31 -4.97
CA SER A 277 -2.43 -15.48 -4.71
C SER A 277 -2.77 -14.01 -4.87
N TYR A 278 -2.03 -13.17 -4.18
CA TYR A 278 -2.29 -11.74 -4.10
C TYR A 278 -1.06 -10.95 -4.52
N ASN A 279 -1.26 -9.94 -5.35
CA ASN A 279 -0.23 -9.00 -5.73
C ASN A 279 -0.77 -7.57 -5.68
N MET A 280 0.00 -6.67 -5.11
CA MET A 280 -0.37 -5.27 -5.04
C MET A 280 0.59 -4.42 -5.86
N MET A 281 0.05 -3.52 -6.66
CA MET A 281 0.79 -2.45 -7.28
C MET A 281 0.37 -1.11 -6.66
N PHE A 282 1.24 -0.56 -5.83
CA PHE A 282 1.07 0.76 -5.27
C PHE A 282 2.26 1.64 -5.66
N VAL A 283 1.96 2.74 -6.32
CA VAL A 283 2.96 3.74 -6.68
C VAL A 283 2.40 5.11 -6.31
N GLY A 284 2.91 5.70 -5.25
CA GLY A 284 2.53 7.06 -4.86
C GLY A 284 2.95 8.08 -5.93
N PRO A 285 2.18 9.14 -6.16
CA PRO A 285 2.47 10.14 -7.20
C PRO A 285 3.84 10.78 -7.06
N GLY A 286 4.31 10.98 -5.84
CA GLY A 286 5.63 11.54 -5.57
C GLY A 286 6.78 10.73 -6.18
N TRP A 287 6.58 9.44 -6.41
CA TRP A 287 7.58 8.57 -7.02
C TRP A 287 7.67 8.70 -8.53
N LEU A 288 6.61 9.15 -9.16
CA LEU A 288 6.55 9.45 -10.60
C LEU A 288 6.77 10.94 -10.86
N ASN A 289 7.06 11.74 -9.84
CA ASN A 289 7.26 13.17 -9.97
C ASN A 289 8.62 13.49 -10.61
N LYS A 290 8.66 14.54 -11.41
CA LYS A 290 9.88 15.09 -12.03
C LYS A 290 10.92 15.54 -10.99
N LEU A 291 10.46 15.98 -9.82
CA LEU A 291 11.29 16.35 -8.69
C LEU A 291 11.87 15.15 -7.94
N GLY A 292 11.72 13.97 -8.53
CA GLY A 292 11.95 12.64 -7.97
C GLY A 292 13.03 12.53 -6.91
N ARG A 293 12.68 11.86 -5.84
CA ARG A 293 13.53 11.54 -4.70
C ARG A 293 14.89 10.94 -5.08
N TRP A 294 14.96 10.30 -6.24
CA TRP A 294 16.01 9.34 -6.54
C TRP A 294 16.78 9.62 -7.83
N GLU A 295 16.74 10.82 -8.34
CA GLU A 295 17.44 11.15 -9.59
C GLU A 295 17.20 10.13 -10.73
N ALA A 296 16.06 9.43 -10.68
CA ALA A 296 15.70 8.47 -11.71
C ALA A 296 15.12 9.20 -12.93
N PRO A 297 15.41 8.72 -14.15
CA PRO A 297 14.85 9.32 -15.35
C PRO A 297 13.32 9.24 -15.35
N TYR A 298 12.67 10.40 -15.35
CA TYR A 298 11.21 10.51 -15.26
C TYR A 298 10.48 9.71 -16.33
N GLU A 299 10.96 9.76 -17.57
CA GLU A 299 10.34 9.02 -18.67
C GLU A 299 10.46 7.50 -18.51
N LEU A 300 11.50 7.01 -17.85
CA LEU A 300 11.59 5.59 -17.52
C LEU A 300 10.63 5.21 -16.39
N LEU A 301 10.43 6.08 -15.39
CA LEU A 301 9.44 5.85 -14.34
C LEU A 301 8.03 5.78 -14.92
N LYS A 302 7.67 6.72 -15.78
CA LYS A 302 6.38 6.69 -16.50
C LYS A 302 6.23 5.41 -17.32
N LYS A 303 7.23 5.10 -18.14
CA LYS A 303 7.21 3.88 -18.95
C LYS A 303 7.06 2.61 -18.13
N SER A 304 7.75 2.51 -17.01
CA SER A 304 7.64 1.34 -16.13
C SER A 304 6.22 1.17 -15.57
N TYR A 305 5.57 2.28 -15.22
CA TYR A 305 4.20 2.27 -14.75
C TYR A 305 3.21 1.85 -15.86
N GLU A 306 3.36 2.42 -17.05
CA GLU A 306 2.56 2.06 -18.23
C GLU A 306 2.72 0.58 -18.60
N ASP A 307 3.95 0.08 -18.60
CA ASP A 307 4.24 -1.33 -18.88
C ASP A 307 3.65 -2.26 -17.82
N GLY A 308 3.71 -1.88 -16.55
CA GLY A 308 3.08 -2.64 -15.46
C GLY A 308 1.56 -2.73 -15.60
N CYS A 309 0.88 -1.60 -15.82
CA CYS A 309 -0.56 -1.58 -16.05
C CYS A 309 -0.95 -2.38 -17.29
N ARG A 310 -0.20 -2.24 -18.39
CA ARG A 310 -0.45 -3.02 -19.60
C ARG A 310 -0.34 -4.51 -19.34
N TYR A 311 0.67 -4.94 -18.62
CA TYR A 311 0.87 -6.35 -18.31
C TYR A 311 -0.29 -6.93 -17.48
N TYR A 312 -0.73 -6.24 -16.43
CA TYR A 312 -1.89 -6.68 -15.65
C TYR A 312 -3.18 -6.67 -16.48
N GLY A 313 -3.37 -5.65 -17.31
CA GLY A 313 -4.50 -5.58 -18.23
C GLY A 313 -4.53 -6.75 -19.22
N ASP A 314 -3.37 -7.16 -19.74
CA ASP A 314 -3.25 -8.29 -20.64
C ASP A 314 -3.48 -9.63 -19.92
N LEU A 315 -2.98 -9.79 -18.69
CA LEU A 315 -3.30 -10.95 -17.86
C LEU A 315 -4.80 -11.06 -17.58
N LYS A 316 -5.47 -9.94 -17.27
CA LYS A 316 -6.91 -9.89 -17.05
C LYS A 316 -7.70 -10.29 -18.30
N LYS A 317 -7.36 -9.75 -19.47
CA LYS A 317 -7.98 -10.11 -20.75
C LYS A 317 -7.83 -11.60 -21.09
N GLN A 318 -6.74 -12.21 -20.63
CA GLN A 318 -6.45 -13.64 -20.81
C GLN A 318 -7.13 -14.52 -19.73
N GLY A 319 -7.87 -13.94 -18.79
CA GLY A 319 -8.45 -14.66 -17.66
C GLY A 319 -7.43 -15.22 -16.66
N ARG A 320 -6.21 -14.67 -16.64
CA ARG A 320 -5.08 -15.11 -15.82
C ARG A 320 -4.91 -14.30 -14.53
N CYS A 321 -5.63 -13.22 -14.38
CA CYS A 321 -5.76 -12.48 -13.13
C CYS A 321 -7.14 -11.83 -13.02
N VAL A 322 -7.49 -11.45 -11.81
CA VAL A 322 -8.67 -10.67 -11.47
C VAL A 322 -8.22 -9.41 -10.76
N ASP A 323 -8.63 -8.25 -11.25
CA ASP A 323 -8.45 -6.99 -10.55
C ASP A 323 -9.56 -6.83 -9.49
N MET A 324 -9.18 -6.72 -8.25
CA MET A 324 -10.09 -6.45 -7.15
C MET A 324 -9.72 -5.14 -6.47
N THR A 325 -10.71 -4.39 -6.02
CA THR A 325 -10.48 -3.32 -5.07
C THR A 325 -10.14 -3.91 -3.69
N MET A 326 -9.64 -3.09 -2.76
CA MET A 326 -9.29 -3.58 -1.43
C MET A 326 -10.49 -4.22 -0.71
N ALA A 327 -11.66 -3.59 -0.79
CA ALA A 327 -12.86 -4.12 -0.14
C ALA A 327 -13.37 -5.40 -0.79
N GLU A 328 -13.34 -5.51 -2.12
CA GLU A 328 -13.69 -6.74 -2.84
C GLU A 328 -12.73 -7.87 -2.50
N PHE A 329 -11.43 -7.58 -2.41
CA PHE A 329 -10.46 -8.57 -1.99
C PHE A 329 -10.71 -9.05 -0.55
N ALA A 330 -11.07 -8.17 0.37
CA ALA A 330 -11.39 -8.59 1.73
C ALA A 330 -12.59 -9.55 1.79
N ASP A 331 -13.63 -9.30 0.99
CA ASP A 331 -14.78 -10.20 0.88
C ASP A 331 -14.33 -11.55 0.31
N PHE A 332 -13.58 -11.54 -0.81
CA PHE A 332 -13.01 -12.74 -1.41
C PHE A 332 -12.14 -13.54 -0.44
N TYR A 333 -11.24 -12.85 0.29
CA TYR A 333 -10.32 -13.49 1.23
C TYR A 333 -11.07 -14.21 2.34
N ARG A 334 -12.11 -13.59 2.91
CA ARG A 334 -12.91 -14.17 3.99
C ARG A 334 -13.76 -15.38 3.53
N GLU A 335 -14.14 -15.43 2.26
CA GLU A 335 -14.83 -16.58 1.67
C GLU A 335 -13.90 -17.78 1.43
N HIS A 336 -12.60 -17.54 1.25
CA HIS A 336 -11.61 -18.55 0.84
C HIS A 336 -10.70 -19.04 1.96
N LYS A 337 -10.57 -18.28 3.05
CA LYS A 337 -9.62 -18.60 4.15
C LYS A 337 -10.35 -18.93 5.44
N THR A 338 -9.80 -19.88 6.17
CA THR A 338 -10.17 -20.18 7.55
C THR A 338 -9.04 -19.75 8.49
N TYR A 339 -9.35 -19.53 9.77
CA TYR A 339 -8.38 -19.07 10.76
C TYR A 339 -7.19 -20.02 10.95
N SER A 340 -7.40 -21.31 10.80
CA SER A 340 -6.36 -22.32 11.00
C SER A 340 -5.42 -22.52 9.80
N GLU A 341 -5.65 -21.81 8.72
CA GLU A 341 -4.87 -22.00 7.50
C GLU A 341 -3.70 -21.06 7.42
N PRO A 342 -2.48 -21.62 7.23
CA PRO A 342 -1.30 -20.77 7.10
C PRO A 342 -1.29 -19.99 5.79
N GLU A 343 -0.56 -18.89 5.79
CA GLU A 343 -0.08 -18.22 4.61
C GLU A 343 1.36 -18.62 4.35
N CYS A 344 1.67 -18.97 3.12
CA CYS A 344 3.00 -19.44 2.73
C CYS A 344 3.54 -18.69 1.52
N ALA A 345 4.83 -18.45 1.51
CA ALA A 345 5.54 -17.96 0.34
C ALA A 345 6.84 -18.74 0.14
N LEU A 346 7.00 -19.34 -1.03
CA LEU A 346 8.27 -19.90 -1.47
C LEU A 346 8.83 -19.00 -2.56
N TRP A 347 9.99 -18.43 -2.32
CA TRP A 347 10.61 -17.46 -3.19
C TRP A 347 11.96 -17.92 -3.70
N LYS A 348 12.22 -17.74 -4.98
CA LYS A 348 13.49 -18.05 -5.62
C LYS A 348 14.20 -16.77 -6.02
N ASP A 349 15.51 -16.82 -6.09
CA ASP A 349 16.32 -15.70 -6.57
C ASP A 349 16.08 -15.45 -8.07
N ILE A 350 15.34 -14.39 -8.36
CA ILE A 350 15.07 -13.91 -9.71
C ILE A 350 15.96 -12.72 -10.09
N LEU A 351 16.68 -12.15 -9.13
CA LEU A 351 17.51 -10.98 -9.34
C LEU A 351 18.90 -11.37 -9.83
N TYR A 352 19.53 -12.35 -9.18
CA TYR A 352 20.89 -12.80 -9.51
C TYR A 352 20.94 -14.18 -10.15
N GLY A 353 19.80 -14.90 -10.16
CA GLY A 353 19.72 -16.24 -10.75
C GLY A 353 20.50 -17.31 -9.99
N SER A 354 20.70 -17.13 -8.68
CA SER A 354 21.35 -18.13 -7.83
C SER A 354 20.36 -19.22 -7.42
N ASP A 355 20.89 -20.30 -6.80
CA ASP A 355 20.07 -21.38 -6.25
C ASP A 355 19.43 -21.05 -4.91
N LYS A 356 19.58 -19.82 -4.42
CA LYS A 356 19.00 -19.39 -3.16
C LYS A 356 17.49 -19.39 -3.21
N GLN A 357 16.89 -19.82 -2.10
CA GLN A 357 15.45 -19.83 -1.90
C GLN A 357 15.14 -19.39 -0.47
N ILE A 358 13.98 -18.76 -0.30
CA ILE A 358 13.43 -18.44 1.01
C ILE A 358 12.02 -18.99 1.12
N PHE A 359 11.72 -19.65 2.21
CA PHE A 359 10.38 -20.07 2.57
C PHE A 359 9.89 -19.24 3.74
N TRP A 360 8.75 -18.60 3.56
CA TRP A 360 8.08 -17.84 4.59
C TRP A 360 6.75 -18.50 4.93
N TYR A 361 6.43 -18.50 6.20
CA TYR A 361 5.24 -19.15 6.73
C TYR A 361 4.68 -18.29 7.86
N LEU A 362 3.36 -18.16 7.91
CA LEU A 362 2.64 -17.44 8.95
C LEU A 362 1.36 -18.17 9.31
N ASP A 363 1.19 -18.48 10.59
CA ASP A 363 -0.06 -18.94 11.16
C ASP A 363 -0.30 -18.26 12.53
N PRO A 364 -1.44 -18.53 13.20
CA PRO A 364 -1.74 -17.91 14.49
C PRO A 364 -0.76 -18.27 15.61
N TYR A 365 0.06 -19.28 15.44
CA TYR A 365 0.88 -19.88 16.50
C TYR A 365 2.39 -19.67 16.26
N MET A 366 2.78 -19.23 15.08
CA MET A 366 4.17 -19.01 14.70
C MET A 366 4.37 -17.72 13.92
#